data_a39ad0a75e6f8a27a07a949a90eb7517
#
_entry.id   a39ad0a75e6f8a27a07a949a90eb7517
#
_cell.length_a   1.000
_cell.length_b   1.000
_cell.length_c   1.000
_cell.angle_alpha   90.00
_cell.angle_beta   90.00
_cell.angle_gamma   90.00
#
_symmetry.space_group_name_H-M   'P 1'
#
loop_
_entity.id
_entity.type
_entity.pdbx_description
1 polymer ?
#
loop_
_entity_poly.entity_id
_entity_poly.type
_entity_poly.pdbx_seq_one_letter_code
_entity_poly.pdbx_strand_id
1 'polypeptide(L)'
;MVRILFIVFVTAASLLTIPSVQASGLLEMADLLSHPEQYDRQMVVVVGRVTNVQTGATMRGEPGYGFLLKDSAGTVKVVGLGKTAVQEGDQVIVEGVFTRLRQTGRKIIYNEIKASQIRPIDRLNPDLVG
;
A
#
# COMPACT_ATOMS: atom_id res chain seq x y z
N MET A 1 32.60 -1.17 55.84
CA MET A 1 32.20 -1.27 55.42
C MET A 1 31.65 -1.38 54.36
N VAL A 2 31.45 -1.49 53.97
CA VAL A 2 30.93 -1.71 53.10
C VAL A 2 30.49 -1.45 52.11
N ARG A 3 30.39 -1.45 51.55
CA ARG A 3 29.87 -1.33 50.71
C ARG A 3 29.37 -1.47 49.71
N ILE A 4 29.02 -1.54 49.20
CA ILE A 4 28.51 -1.77 48.32
C ILE A 4 28.07 -1.51 47.32
N LEU A 5 27.91 -1.52 46.78
CA LEU A 5 27.45 -1.50 45.86
C LEU A 5 26.95 -1.48 44.95
N PHE A 6 26.72 -1.53 44.48
CA PHE A 6 26.10 -1.69 43.58
C PHE A 6 25.70 -1.57 42.59
N ILE A 7 25.37 -1.71 42.07
CA ILE A 7 24.93 -1.76 41.24
C ILE A 7 24.39 -1.71 40.38
N VAL A 8 24.08 -1.79 39.84
CA VAL A 8 23.53 -1.88 39.00
C VAL A 8 23.16 -1.66 38.02
N PHE A 9 23.05 -1.72 37.59
CA PHE A 9 22.56 -1.75 36.68
C PHE A 9 22.04 -1.75 35.78
N VAL A 10 21.66 -1.84 35.19
CA VAL A 10 21.12 -1.93 34.45
C VAL A 10 20.73 -1.75 33.54
N THR A 11 20.50 -1.87 33.11
CA THR A 11 20.11 -1.84 32.29
C THR A 11 19.64 -1.73 31.35
N ALA A 12 19.33 -1.74 30.86
CA ALA A 12 18.88 -1.68 30.05
C ALA A 12 18.33 -1.73 29.10
N ALA A 13 18.05 -1.87 28.76
CA ALA A 13 17.47 -2.08 28.00
C ALA A 13 17.12 -1.75 26.91
N SER A 14 17.08 -1.72 26.42
CA SER A 14 16.79 -1.50 25.52
C SER A 14 16.13 -1.53 24.65
N LEU A 15 15.71 -1.59 24.41
CA LEU A 15 15.03 -1.73 23.72
C LEU A 15 14.71 -1.49 22.64
N LEU A 16 14.68 -1.68 22.07
CA LEU A 16 14.50 -1.60 21.09
C LEU A 16 13.69 -1.56 20.26
N THR A 17 13.27 -1.46 19.96
CA THR A 17 12.34 -1.34 19.33
C THR A 17 12.39 -1.20 18.08
N ILE A 18 12.24 -1.78 17.48
CA ILE A 18 12.22 -1.80 16.30
C ILE A 18 11.25 -1.52 15.56
N PRO A 19 11.11 -0.98 14.93
CA PRO A 19 10.19 -0.59 14.16
C PRO A 19 9.85 -1.39 13.22
N SER A 20 9.74 -1.91 13.05
CA SER A 20 9.31 -2.52 12.20
C SER A 20 9.02 -2.43 11.15
N VAL A 21 8.99 -2.49 10.77
CA VAL A 21 8.79 -2.41 9.80
C VAL A 21 8.32 -3.04 9.05
N GLN A 22 8.11 -3.48 9.05
CA GLN A 22 7.68 -4.07 8.38
C GLN A 22 7.15 -4.17 7.58
N ALA A 23 7.03 -4.34 7.58
CA ALA A 23 6.55 -4.45 6.88
C ALA A 23 6.17 -4.81 5.91
N SER A 24 6.10 -4.85 5.43
CA SER A 24 5.83 -5.37 4.37
C SER A 24 4.86 -6.31 4.25
N GLY A 25 4.12 -6.55 5.08
CA GLY A 25 3.03 -7.46 4.95
C GLY A 25 1.92 -6.87 4.11
N LEU A 26 1.15 -7.75 3.53
CA LEU A 26 -0.05 -7.33 2.83
C LEU A 26 -1.02 -6.70 3.81
N LEU A 27 -1.55 -5.57 3.44
CA LEU A 27 -2.56 -4.89 4.22
C LEU A 27 -3.93 -5.29 3.68
N GLU A 28 -4.83 -5.66 4.56
CA GLU A 28 -6.18 -5.99 4.13
C GLU A 28 -6.91 -4.73 3.69
N MET A 29 -7.63 -4.82 2.59
CA MET A 29 -8.42 -3.70 2.10
C MET A 29 -9.39 -3.21 3.16
N ALA A 30 -9.96 -4.13 3.93
CA ALA A 30 -10.89 -3.78 5.00
C ALA A 30 -10.25 -2.87 6.04
N ASP A 31 -9.01 -3.16 6.40
CA ASP A 31 -8.30 -2.34 7.38
C ASP A 31 -7.97 -0.97 6.82
N LEU A 32 -7.53 -0.94 5.58
CA LEU A 32 -7.21 0.33 4.92
C LEU A 32 -8.43 1.23 4.85
N LEU A 33 -9.57 0.68 4.47
CA LEU A 33 -10.78 1.47 4.29
C LEU A 33 -11.46 1.82 5.60
N SER A 34 -11.26 1.02 6.63
CA SER A 34 -11.84 1.30 7.95
C SER A 34 -11.07 2.35 8.71
N HIS A 35 -9.76 2.39 8.51
CA HIS A 35 -8.89 3.29 9.26
C HIS A 35 -7.93 4.04 8.34
N PRO A 36 -8.48 4.76 7.35
CA PRO A 36 -7.61 5.41 6.37
C PRO A 36 -6.65 6.43 6.99
N GLU A 37 -7.03 7.04 8.10
CA GLU A 37 -6.17 8.02 8.72
C GLU A 37 -4.89 7.39 9.27
N GLN A 38 -4.90 6.11 9.58
CA GLN A 38 -3.71 5.44 10.08
C GLN A 38 -2.69 5.19 8.99
N TYR A 39 -3.13 5.16 7.76
CA TYR A 39 -2.27 4.81 6.64
C TYR A 39 -1.98 5.99 5.73
N ASP A 40 -2.47 7.16 6.10
CA ASP A 40 -2.32 8.35 5.30
C ASP A 40 -0.84 8.68 5.10
N ARG A 41 -0.45 8.84 3.84
CA ARG A 41 0.91 9.15 3.42
C ARG A 41 1.91 8.04 3.71
N GLN A 42 1.43 6.83 3.85
CA GLN A 42 2.29 5.69 4.12
C GLN A 42 2.29 4.72 2.96
N MET A 43 3.37 3.99 2.86
CA MET A 43 3.49 2.93 1.88
C MET A 43 2.60 1.78 2.30
N VAL A 44 1.77 1.31 1.40
CA VAL A 44 0.89 0.18 1.65
C VAL A 44 1.05 -0.85 0.54
N VAL A 45 0.71 -2.08 0.86
CA VAL A 45 0.71 -3.19 -0.10
C VAL A 45 -0.66 -3.85 -0.01
N VAL A 46 -1.42 -3.77 -1.08
CA VAL A 46 -2.83 -4.20 -1.06
C VAL A 46 -3.10 -5.07 -2.28
N VAL A 47 -3.93 -6.06 -2.09
CA VAL A 47 -4.33 -6.99 -3.15
C VAL A 47 -5.77 -6.72 -3.55
N GLY A 48 -6.06 -6.85 -4.82
CA GLY A 48 -7.43 -6.74 -5.29
C GLY A 48 -7.54 -7.00 -6.77
N ARG A 49 -8.73 -6.79 -7.27
CA ARG A 49 -9.03 -6.97 -8.68
C ARG A 49 -9.12 -5.62 -9.37
N VAL A 50 -8.57 -5.55 -10.54
CA VAL A 50 -8.53 -4.33 -11.35
C VAL A 50 -9.86 -4.14 -12.06
N THR A 51 -10.44 -2.94 -11.93
CA THR A 51 -11.61 -2.56 -12.69
C THR A 51 -11.45 -1.12 -13.16
N ASN A 52 -12.18 -0.76 -14.20
CA ASN A 52 -12.23 0.63 -14.70
C ASN A 52 -10.85 1.18 -15.04
N VAL A 53 -10.13 0.44 -15.87
CA VAL A 53 -8.81 0.89 -16.30
C VAL A 53 -8.95 2.09 -17.21
N GLN A 54 -8.20 3.15 -16.92
CA GLN A 54 -8.16 4.34 -17.73
C GLN A 54 -6.72 4.74 -17.97
N THR A 55 -6.43 5.19 -19.15
CA THR A 55 -5.13 5.72 -19.51
C THR A 55 -5.30 7.16 -19.95
N GLY A 56 -4.24 7.94 -19.77
CA GLY A 56 -4.31 9.33 -20.13
C GLY A 56 -2.97 9.98 -19.96
N ALA A 57 -2.98 11.28 -19.79
CA ALA A 57 -1.77 12.04 -19.60
C ALA A 57 -1.92 12.92 -18.38
N THR A 58 -0.80 13.15 -17.69
CA THR A 58 -0.76 14.12 -16.60
C THR A 58 -0.84 15.51 -17.17
N MET A 59 -0.92 16.51 -16.29
CA MET A 59 -0.94 17.90 -16.71
C MET A 59 0.32 18.30 -17.49
N ARG A 60 1.41 17.57 -17.26
CA ARG A 60 2.66 17.80 -17.97
C ARG A 60 2.74 17.04 -19.30
N GLY A 61 1.70 16.33 -19.66
CA GLY A 61 1.70 15.53 -20.86
C GLY A 61 2.35 14.18 -20.74
N GLU A 62 2.77 13.79 -19.54
CA GLU A 62 3.36 12.48 -19.32
C GLU A 62 2.27 11.41 -19.29
N PRO A 63 2.55 10.23 -19.83
CA PRO A 63 1.54 9.18 -19.76
C PRO A 63 1.27 8.77 -18.33
N GLY A 64 0.04 8.38 -18.07
CA GLY A 64 -0.37 7.91 -16.78
C GLY A 64 -1.54 6.98 -16.91
N TYR A 65 -1.88 6.34 -15.81
CA TYR A 65 -2.99 5.40 -15.79
C TYR A 65 -3.69 5.44 -14.45
N GLY A 66 -4.90 4.95 -14.43
CA GLY A 66 -5.64 4.81 -13.20
C GLY A 66 -6.60 3.65 -13.31
N PHE A 67 -6.94 3.08 -12.17
CA PHE A 67 -7.95 2.04 -12.12
C PHE A 67 -8.51 1.95 -10.70
N LEU A 68 -9.56 1.18 -10.54
CA LEU A 68 -10.10 0.89 -9.22
C LEU A 68 -9.64 -0.50 -8.81
N LEU A 69 -9.14 -0.61 -7.61
CA LEU A 69 -8.73 -1.87 -7.02
C LEU A 69 -9.83 -2.29 -6.06
N LYS A 70 -10.38 -3.46 -6.29
CA LYS A 70 -11.60 -3.88 -5.62
C LYS A 70 -11.43 -5.23 -4.95
N ASP A 71 -12.00 -5.37 -3.77
CA ASP A 71 -12.19 -6.67 -3.17
C ASP A 71 -13.55 -6.67 -2.46
N SER A 72 -13.82 -7.70 -1.67
CA SER A 72 -15.12 -7.81 -1.01
C SER A 72 -15.39 -6.71 -0.01
N ALA A 73 -14.33 -6.07 0.51
CA ALA A 73 -14.49 -5.02 1.52
C ALA A 73 -14.75 -3.65 0.91
N GLY A 74 -14.37 -3.44 -0.34
CA GLY A 74 -14.57 -2.15 -0.97
C GLY A 74 -13.60 -1.89 -2.10
N THR A 75 -13.40 -0.62 -2.38
CA THR A 75 -12.66 -0.17 -3.55
C THR A 75 -11.74 0.98 -3.18
N VAL A 76 -10.54 0.97 -3.75
CA VAL A 76 -9.61 2.09 -3.61
C VAL A 76 -9.11 2.45 -5.00
N LYS A 77 -8.88 3.74 -5.21
CA LYS A 77 -8.37 4.22 -6.49
C LYS A 77 -6.87 4.05 -6.54
N VAL A 78 -6.36 3.61 -7.67
CA VAL A 78 -4.93 3.48 -7.90
C VAL A 78 -4.56 4.32 -9.10
N VAL A 79 -3.50 5.09 -8.98
CA VAL A 79 -2.98 5.88 -10.09
C VAL A 79 -1.48 5.63 -10.19
N GLY A 80 -0.96 5.80 -11.39
CA GLY A 80 0.47 5.65 -11.61
C GLY A 80 0.92 6.40 -12.84
N LEU A 81 2.22 6.57 -12.95
CA LEU A 81 2.84 7.21 -14.10
C LEU A 81 3.31 6.14 -15.07
N GLY A 82 3.36 6.53 -16.35
CA GLY A 82 3.82 5.64 -17.39
C GLY A 82 2.70 4.78 -17.93
N LYS A 83 3.10 3.73 -18.58
CA LYS A 83 2.17 2.78 -19.16
C LYS A 83 1.99 1.61 -18.22
N THR A 84 0.86 0.95 -18.35
CA THR A 84 0.61 -0.22 -17.55
C THR A 84 0.14 -1.36 -18.44
N ALA A 85 0.50 -2.57 -18.04
CA ALA A 85 0.01 -3.78 -18.69
C ALA A 85 -1.22 -4.36 -17.99
N VAL A 86 -1.70 -3.67 -16.99
CA VAL A 86 -2.83 -4.14 -16.19
C VAL A 86 -4.10 -4.09 -17.02
N GLN A 87 -4.93 -5.12 -16.90
CA GLN A 87 -6.18 -5.22 -17.62
C GLN A 87 -7.34 -5.45 -16.68
N GLU A 88 -8.53 -5.16 -17.18
CA GLU A 88 -9.75 -5.42 -16.42
C GLU A 88 -9.80 -6.87 -15.95
N GLY A 89 -10.10 -7.04 -14.69
CA GLY A 89 -10.25 -8.37 -14.12
C GLY A 89 -8.98 -8.98 -13.57
N ASP A 90 -7.84 -8.35 -13.81
CA ASP A 90 -6.58 -8.86 -13.27
C ASP A 90 -6.57 -8.82 -11.76
N GLN A 91 -6.02 -9.86 -11.15
CA GLN A 91 -5.70 -9.85 -9.72
C GLN A 91 -4.27 -9.34 -9.57
N VAL A 92 -4.10 -8.32 -8.76
CA VAL A 92 -2.78 -7.69 -8.64
C VAL A 92 -2.46 -7.37 -7.20
N ILE A 93 -1.16 -7.24 -6.95
CA ILE A 93 -0.64 -6.68 -5.70
C ILE A 93 -0.16 -5.29 -6.05
N VAL A 94 -0.68 -4.30 -5.35
CA VAL A 94 -0.31 -2.90 -5.57
C VAL A 94 0.48 -2.42 -4.37
N GLU A 95 1.65 -1.89 -4.64
CA GLU A 95 2.48 -1.26 -3.63
C GLU A 95 2.58 0.22 -3.98
N GLY A 96 2.31 1.07 -3.02
CA GLY A 96 2.36 2.50 -3.27
C GLY A 96 2.02 3.30 -2.03
N VAL A 97 2.06 4.61 -2.19
CA VAL A 97 1.75 5.52 -1.09
C VAL A 97 0.26 5.80 -1.08
N PHE A 98 -0.35 5.55 0.05
CA PHE A 98 -1.76 5.81 0.24
C PHE A 98 -1.97 7.25 0.68
N THR A 99 -2.96 7.90 0.10
CA THR A 99 -3.35 9.24 0.51
C THR A 99 -4.84 9.22 0.79
N ARG A 100 -5.18 9.58 2.01
CA ARG A 100 -6.58 9.58 2.43
C ARG A 100 -7.37 10.67 1.71
N LEU A 101 -6.74 11.81 1.52
CA LEU A 101 -7.43 12.97 0.96
C LEU A 101 -6.44 13.78 0.15
N ARG A 102 -6.77 14.03 -1.10
CA ARG A 102 -5.93 14.86 -1.95
C ARG A 102 -6.80 15.89 -2.65
N GLN A 103 -6.40 17.13 -2.58
CA GLN A 103 -7.10 18.21 -3.26
C GLN A 103 -6.32 18.62 -4.50
N THR A 104 -7.00 18.67 -5.61
CA THR A 104 -6.43 19.10 -6.89
C THR A 104 -7.36 20.13 -7.47
N GLY A 105 -6.98 21.41 -7.34
CA GLY A 105 -7.87 22.48 -7.76
C GLY A 105 -9.15 22.44 -6.95
N ARG A 106 -10.28 22.30 -7.62
CA ARG A 106 -11.57 22.21 -6.96
C ARG A 106 -12.00 20.78 -6.68
N LYS A 107 -11.18 19.84 -7.09
CA LYS A 107 -11.53 18.43 -6.97
C LYS A 107 -10.90 17.82 -5.76
N ILE A 108 -11.66 17.02 -5.06
CA ILE A 108 -11.18 16.30 -3.89
C ILE A 108 -11.23 14.81 -4.21
N ILE A 109 -10.11 14.14 -3.99
CA ILE A 109 -9.97 12.71 -4.23
C ILE A 109 -9.73 12.03 -2.90
N TYR A 110 -10.52 11.00 -2.63
CA TYR A 110 -10.43 10.26 -1.39
C TYR A 110 -9.83 8.88 -1.64
N ASN A 111 -9.00 8.45 -0.71
CA ASN A 111 -8.52 7.07 -0.67
C ASN A 111 -7.88 6.66 -1.99
N GLU A 112 -6.70 7.19 -2.23
CA GLU A 112 -5.98 6.94 -3.47
C GLU A 112 -4.61 6.34 -3.16
N ILE A 113 -4.20 5.35 -3.93
CA ILE A 113 -2.84 4.81 -3.86
C ILE A 113 -2.10 5.28 -5.09
N LYS A 114 -0.96 5.93 -4.88
CA LYS A 114 -0.05 6.25 -5.97
C LYS A 114 0.93 5.10 -6.07
N ALA A 115 0.75 4.30 -7.10
CA ALA A 115 1.47 3.05 -7.23
C ALA A 115 2.93 3.29 -7.56
N SER A 116 3.79 2.58 -6.86
CA SER A 116 5.20 2.49 -7.20
C SER A 116 5.50 1.16 -7.87
N GLN A 117 4.69 0.15 -7.59
CA GLN A 117 4.88 -1.16 -8.19
C GLN A 117 3.56 -1.91 -8.21
N ILE A 118 3.28 -2.56 -9.33
CA ILE A 118 2.11 -3.40 -9.48
C ILE A 118 2.59 -4.73 -10.00
N ARG A 119 2.22 -5.81 -9.31
CA ARG A 119 2.59 -7.14 -9.71
C ARG A 119 1.35 -7.98 -9.92
N PRO A 120 1.25 -8.66 -11.05
CA PRO A 120 0.12 -9.56 -11.25
C PRO A 120 0.25 -10.77 -10.33
N ILE A 121 -0.89 -11.27 -9.91
CA ILE A 121 -0.92 -12.54 -9.20
C ILE A 121 -1.21 -13.58 -10.25
N ASP A 122 -0.21 -14.42 -10.50
CA ASP A 122 -0.38 -15.45 -11.49
C ASP A 122 -1.41 -16.44 -11.02
N ARG A 123 -2.19 -16.89 -11.94
CA ARG A 123 -3.10 -17.95 -11.62
C ARG A 123 -2.29 -19.18 -11.26
N LEU A 124 -2.84 -19.96 -10.37
CA LEU A 124 -2.24 -21.23 -10.09
C LEU A 124 -2.09 -22.01 -11.37
N ASN A 125 -0.85 -22.35 -11.65
CA ASN A 125 -0.59 -23.19 -12.79
C ASN A 125 -1.00 -24.62 -12.43
N PRO A 126 -1.93 -25.23 -13.15
CA PRO A 126 -2.38 -26.57 -12.81
C PRO A 126 -1.25 -27.58 -12.75
N ASP A 127 -0.20 -27.35 -13.54
CA ASP A 127 0.95 -28.25 -13.55
C ASP A 127 1.74 -28.19 -12.26
N LEU A 128 1.61 -27.11 -11.52
CA LEU A 128 2.32 -26.95 -10.26
C LEU A 128 1.51 -27.46 -9.08
N VAL A 129 0.24 -27.66 -9.27
CA VAL A 129 -0.63 -28.06 -8.19
C VAL A 129 -0.69 -29.56 -8.07
N GLY A 130 -0.37 -30.22 -9.07
CA GLY A 130 -0.45 -31.64 -9.20
C GLY A 130 0.07 -32.49 -8.15
#